data_44d36a37afe8719c2bc682aacb739237
#
_entry.id   44d36a37afe8719c2bc682aacb739237
#
_cell.length_a   1.000
_cell.length_b   1.000
_cell.length_c   1.000
_cell.angle_alpha   90.00
_cell.angle_beta   90.00
_cell.angle_gamma   90.00
#
_symmetry.space_group_name_H-M   'P 1'
#
loop_
_entity.id
_entity.type
_entity.pdbx_description
1 polymer ?
#
loop_
_entity_poly.entity_id
_entity_poly.type
_entity_poly.pdbx_seq_one_letter_code
_entity_poly.pdbx_strand_id
1 'polypeptide(L)'
;SFIYTTGLSPHSVATILVAYQQLEIQKETIVKLKENINHFNQEKIMLGLKPLFVRSISSIQSAIIPGNENAKNIAKQLQEQGFNVKAILSPTVPEGQERLRICLHSYNSEEEITAVLQNLANLLF
;
A
#
# COMPACT_ATOMS: atom_id res chain seq x y z
N SER A 1 -19.49 33.26 13.74
CA SER A 1 -18.29 32.46 13.98
C SER A 1 -18.17 32.08 15.44
N PHE A 2 -17.84 30.86 15.71
CA PHE A 2 -17.66 30.38 17.08
C PHE A 2 -16.47 31.04 17.78
N ILE A 3 -15.61 31.71 17.05
CA ILE A 3 -14.45 32.44 17.57
C ILE A 3 -14.88 33.50 18.58
N TYR A 4 -16.04 34.05 18.39
CA TYR A 4 -16.54 35.14 19.23
C TYR A 4 -17.31 34.65 20.45
N THR A 5 -17.45 33.36 20.62
CA THR A 5 -18.09 32.85 21.84
C THR A 5 -17.13 32.97 23.00
N THR A 6 -17.58 33.54 24.07
CA THR A 6 -16.79 33.73 25.28
C THR A 6 -16.62 32.45 26.08
N GLY A 7 -17.29 31.37 25.68
CA GLY A 7 -17.16 30.05 26.26
C GLY A 7 -17.63 29.02 25.28
N LEU A 8 -17.03 27.83 25.35
CA LEU A 8 -17.44 26.71 24.50
C LEU A 8 -18.67 26.03 25.13
N SER A 9 -19.65 25.72 24.28
CA SER A 9 -20.77 24.90 24.70
C SER A 9 -20.30 23.48 24.99
N PRO A 10 -20.97 22.68 25.81
CA PRO A 10 -20.62 21.28 26.01
C PRO A 10 -20.54 20.48 24.70
N HIS A 11 -21.39 20.82 23.74
CA HIS A 11 -21.38 20.19 22.44
C HIS A 11 -20.08 20.51 21.66
N SER A 12 -19.62 21.76 21.69
CA SER A 12 -18.38 22.17 21.03
C SER A 12 -17.16 21.50 21.66
N VAL A 13 -17.14 21.35 22.98
CA VAL A 13 -16.06 20.64 23.68
C VAL A 13 -16.03 19.16 23.30
N ALA A 14 -17.18 18.51 23.22
CA ALA A 14 -17.27 17.11 22.79
C ALA A 14 -16.76 16.93 21.36
N THR A 15 -17.09 17.85 20.45
CA THR A 15 -16.62 17.83 19.06
C THR A 15 -15.09 17.95 18.99
N ILE A 16 -14.50 18.83 19.79
CA ILE A 16 -13.04 18.99 19.86
C ILE A 16 -12.37 17.71 20.36
N LEU A 17 -12.90 17.07 21.40
CA LEU A 17 -12.35 15.83 21.93
C LEU A 17 -12.38 14.69 20.89
N VAL A 18 -13.48 14.56 20.15
CA VAL A 18 -13.58 13.58 19.07
C VAL A 18 -12.55 13.84 17.98
N ALA A 19 -12.33 15.11 17.62
CA ALA A 19 -11.32 15.49 16.64
C ALA A 19 -9.91 15.11 17.11
N TYR A 20 -9.57 15.32 18.38
CA TYR A 20 -8.28 14.89 18.94
C TYR A 20 -8.10 13.38 18.89
N GLN A 21 -9.13 12.64 19.26
CA GLN A 21 -9.10 11.18 19.22
C GLN A 21 -8.86 10.67 17.79
N GLN A 22 -9.52 11.28 16.81
CA GLN A 22 -9.31 10.94 15.40
C GLN A 22 -7.89 11.22 14.93
N LEU A 23 -7.28 12.34 15.36
CA LEU A 23 -5.91 12.67 15.03
C LEU A 23 -4.92 11.66 15.61
N GLU A 24 -5.14 11.18 16.82
CA GLU A 24 -4.30 10.14 17.43
C GLU A 24 -4.42 8.82 16.68
N ILE A 25 -5.63 8.42 16.30
CA ILE A 25 -5.87 7.22 15.50
C ILE A 25 -5.16 7.35 14.14
N GLN A 26 -5.21 8.53 13.51
CA GLN A 26 -4.51 8.78 12.25
C GLN A 26 -3.00 8.67 12.40
N LYS A 27 -2.43 9.15 13.51
CA LYS A 27 -0.99 9.01 13.77
C LYS A 27 -0.58 7.55 13.90
N GLU A 28 -1.34 6.76 14.65
CA GLU A 28 -1.10 5.32 14.78
C GLU A 28 -1.19 4.61 13.44
N THR A 29 -2.18 4.98 12.64
CA THR A 29 -2.37 4.43 11.29
C THR A 29 -1.18 4.76 10.40
N ILE A 30 -0.68 5.99 10.45
CA ILE A 30 0.50 6.42 9.68
C ILE A 30 1.75 5.65 10.11
N VAL A 31 1.95 5.48 11.41
CA VAL A 31 3.09 4.72 11.93
C VAL A 31 3.02 3.26 11.47
N LYS A 32 1.86 2.65 11.58
CA LYS A 32 1.65 1.26 11.13
C LYS A 32 1.89 1.11 9.63
N LEU A 33 1.43 2.07 8.84
CA LEU A 33 1.66 2.07 7.40
C LEU A 33 3.15 2.18 7.07
N LYS A 34 3.89 3.04 7.77
CA LYS A 34 5.34 3.17 7.60
C LYS A 34 6.06 1.88 7.96
N GLU A 35 5.65 1.22 9.04
CA GLU A 35 6.19 -0.09 9.42
C GLU A 35 5.95 -1.12 8.33
N ASN A 36 4.77 -1.15 7.75
CA ASN A 36 4.42 -2.05 6.66
C ASN A 36 5.26 -1.77 5.41
N ILE A 37 5.48 -0.50 5.08
CA ILE A 37 6.33 -0.12 3.94
C ILE A 37 7.78 -0.58 4.17
N ASN A 38 8.30 -0.39 5.37
CA ASN A 38 9.65 -0.84 5.72
C ASN A 38 9.76 -2.36 5.63
N HIS A 39 8.78 -3.08 6.16
CA HIS A 39 8.74 -4.54 6.10
C HIS A 39 8.70 -5.02 4.64
N PHE A 40 7.86 -4.41 3.82
CA PHE A 40 7.77 -4.72 2.39
C PHE A 40 9.12 -4.55 1.70
N ASN A 41 9.81 -3.43 1.96
CA ASN A 41 11.10 -3.14 1.34
C ASN A 41 12.18 -4.13 1.79
N GLN A 42 12.18 -4.54 3.06
CA GLN A 42 13.11 -5.54 3.57
C GLN A 42 12.88 -6.92 2.94
N GLU A 43 11.64 -7.37 2.91
CA GLU A 43 11.29 -8.66 2.32
C GLU A 43 11.59 -8.70 0.81
N LYS A 44 11.36 -7.60 0.13
CA LYS A 44 11.67 -7.44 -1.28
C LYS A 44 13.16 -7.67 -1.55
N ILE A 45 14.01 -7.13 -0.70
CA ILE A 45 15.46 -7.32 -0.80
C ILE A 45 15.83 -8.78 -0.50
N MET A 46 15.27 -9.35 0.57
CA MET A 46 15.57 -10.71 0.98
C MET A 46 15.18 -11.76 -0.05
N LEU A 47 14.08 -11.52 -0.77
CA LEU A 47 13.59 -12.43 -1.80
C LEU A 47 14.23 -12.19 -3.19
N GLY A 48 15.11 -11.22 -3.30
CA GLY A 48 15.76 -10.91 -4.57
C GLY A 48 14.86 -10.21 -5.58
N LEU A 49 13.78 -9.60 -5.14
CA LEU A 49 12.81 -8.94 -6.01
C LEU A 49 13.13 -7.45 -6.25
N LYS A 50 14.10 -6.91 -5.54
CA LYS A 50 14.42 -5.48 -5.62
C LYS A 50 14.61 -4.95 -7.04
N PRO A 51 15.33 -5.65 -7.95
CA PRO A 51 15.53 -5.14 -9.31
C PRO A 51 14.26 -5.01 -10.14
N LEU A 52 13.19 -5.74 -9.77
CA LEU A 52 11.92 -5.70 -10.48
C LEU A 52 11.07 -4.51 -10.08
N PHE A 53 11.30 -3.96 -8.89
CA PHE A 53 10.47 -2.89 -8.34
C PHE A 53 11.04 -1.53 -8.66
N VAL A 54 10.14 -0.59 -8.95
CA VAL A 54 10.47 0.82 -8.99
C VAL A 54 10.75 1.27 -7.54
N ARG A 55 11.83 2.03 -7.34
CA ARG A 55 12.17 2.52 -6.01
C ARG A 55 11.03 3.39 -5.47
N SER A 56 10.51 3.02 -4.30
CA SER A 56 9.41 3.74 -3.67
C SER A 56 9.50 3.64 -2.16
N ILE A 57 9.26 4.76 -1.48
CA ILE A 57 9.08 4.84 -0.04
C ILE A 57 7.62 5.10 0.33
N SER A 58 6.74 5.03 -0.65
CA SER A 58 5.31 5.25 -0.46
C SER A 58 4.57 3.92 -0.26
N SER A 59 3.29 4.02 0.06
CA SER A 59 2.41 2.86 0.18
C SER A 59 2.12 2.18 -1.16
N ILE A 60 2.43 2.84 -2.27
CA ILE A 60 2.23 2.28 -3.60
C ILE A 60 3.56 1.70 -4.09
N GLN A 61 3.58 0.40 -4.37
CA GLN A 61 4.75 -0.33 -4.85
C GLN A 61 4.46 -0.89 -6.23
N SER A 62 5.39 -0.71 -7.15
CA SER A 62 5.21 -1.15 -8.54
C SER A 62 6.32 -2.11 -8.94
N ALA A 63 5.94 -3.29 -9.41
CA ALA A 63 6.86 -4.30 -9.95
C ALA A 63 6.76 -4.28 -11.48
N ILE A 64 7.86 -4.06 -12.15
CA ILE A 64 7.91 -4.06 -13.63
C ILE A 64 7.85 -5.49 -14.13
N ILE A 65 6.81 -5.80 -14.88
CA ILE A 65 6.62 -7.12 -15.49
C ILE A 65 6.26 -6.87 -16.95
N PRO A 66 7.24 -6.89 -17.86
CA PRO A 66 6.98 -6.57 -19.26
C PRO A 66 5.98 -7.52 -19.92
N GLY A 67 5.14 -6.97 -20.78
CA GLY A 67 4.13 -7.71 -21.51
C GLY A 67 2.76 -7.67 -20.86
N ASN A 68 1.74 -7.22 -21.61
CA ASN A 68 0.36 -7.12 -21.11
C ASN A 68 -0.15 -8.47 -20.61
N GLU A 69 0.10 -9.53 -21.36
CA GLU A 69 -0.34 -10.88 -20.99
C GLU A 69 0.30 -11.36 -19.69
N ASN A 70 1.61 -11.16 -19.55
CA ASN A 70 2.33 -11.57 -18.35
C ASN A 70 1.83 -10.81 -17.12
N ALA A 71 1.70 -9.48 -17.23
CA ALA A 71 1.23 -8.66 -16.13
C ALA A 71 -0.20 -9.04 -15.73
N LYS A 72 -1.09 -9.25 -16.70
CA LYS A 72 -2.46 -9.67 -16.43
C LYS A 72 -2.52 -11.04 -15.73
N ASN A 73 -1.75 -12.00 -16.22
CA ASN A 73 -1.78 -13.35 -15.66
C ASN A 73 -1.29 -13.38 -14.22
N ILE A 74 -0.20 -12.69 -13.94
CA ILE A 74 0.35 -12.63 -12.58
C ILE A 74 -0.60 -11.89 -11.65
N ALA A 75 -1.15 -10.76 -12.09
CA ALA A 75 -2.13 -10.02 -11.30
C ALA A 75 -3.35 -10.87 -10.99
N LYS A 76 -3.86 -11.60 -11.97
CA LYS A 76 -5.01 -12.47 -11.79
C LYS A 76 -4.74 -13.58 -10.75
N GLN A 77 -3.58 -14.21 -10.84
CA GLN A 77 -3.21 -15.27 -9.89
C GLN A 77 -3.09 -14.73 -8.47
N LEU A 78 -2.50 -13.55 -8.30
CA LEU A 78 -2.40 -12.92 -6.98
C LEU A 78 -3.77 -12.48 -6.46
N GLN A 79 -4.64 -11.97 -7.32
CA GLN A 79 -6.02 -11.61 -6.96
C GLN A 79 -6.83 -12.82 -6.51
N GLU A 80 -6.66 -13.94 -7.19
CA GLU A 80 -7.33 -15.20 -6.81
C GLU A 80 -6.90 -15.70 -5.43
N GLN A 81 -5.69 -15.34 -5.00
CA GLN A 81 -5.19 -15.66 -3.66
C GLN A 81 -5.61 -14.62 -2.62
N GLY A 82 -6.36 -13.61 -3.01
CA GLY A 82 -6.91 -12.62 -2.09
C GLY A 82 -6.10 -11.34 -1.95
N PHE A 83 -5.07 -11.14 -2.78
CA PHE A 83 -4.24 -9.94 -2.72
C PHE A 83 -4.79 -8.82 -3.59
N ASN A 84 -4.66 -7.58 -3.10
CA ASN A 84 -5.11 -6.40 -3.83
C ASN A 84 -3.98 -5.88 -4.74
N VAL A 85 -3.91 -6.45 -5.94
CA VAL A 85 -2.88 -6.12 -6.94
C VAL A 85 -3.58 -5.75 -8.25
N LYS A 86 -3.09 -4.72 -8.92
CA LYS A 86 -3.60 -4.30 -10.22
C LYS A 86 -2.50 -4.33 -11.28
N ALA A 87 -2.86 -4.81 -12.46
CA ALA A 87 -1.97 -4.72 -13.62
C ALA A 87 -2.15 -3.36 -14.30
N ILE A 88 -1.05 -2.66 -14.52
CA ILE A 88 -1.02 -1.42 -15.29
C ILE A 88 -0.40 -1.75 -16.63
N LEU A 89 -1.20 -1.61 -17.67
CA LEU A 89 -0.88 -2.13 -18.99
C LEU A 89 -0.57 -1.01 -19.99
N SER A 90 0.08 -1.38 -21.10
CA SER A 90 0.17 -0.51 -22.27
C SER A 90 -1.24 -0.32 -22.88
N PRO A 91 -1.60 0.88 -23.40
CA PRO A 91 -0.76 2.08 -23.58
C PRO A 91 -0.75 3.06 -22.38
N THR A 92 -1.37 2.73 -21.25
CA THR A 92 -1.33 3.59 -20.05
C THR A 92 0.11 3.83 -19.60
N VAL A 93 0.95 2.78 -19.71
CA VAL A 93 2.39 2.89 -19.55
C VAL A 93 3.05 2.51 -20.88
N PRO A 94 4.29 2.92 -21.15
CA PRO A 94 4.99 2.54 -22.38
C PRO A 94 5.14 1.02 -22.50
N GLU A 95 5.16 0.53 -23.72
CA GLU A 95 5.37 -0.89 -24.01
C GLU A 95 6.71 -1.35 -23.41
N GLY A 96 6.69 -2.48 -22.71
CA GLY A 96 7.85 -2.98 -21.97
C GLY A 96 7.92 -2.45 -20.54
N GLN A 97 7.06 -1.51 -20.16
CA GLN A 97 7.00 -0.92 -18.82
C GLN A 97 5.72 -1.32 -18.07
N GLU A 98 5.04 -2.34 -18.53
CA GLU A 98 3.87 -2.87 -17.85
C GLU A 98 4.27 -3.31 -16.45
N ARG A 99 3.38 -3.10 -15.49
CA ARG A 99 3.72 -3.31 -14.08
C ARG A 99 2.54 -3.80 -13.27
N LEU A 100 2.85 -4.40 -12.13
CA LEU A 100 1.88 -4.67 -11.09
C LEU A 100 1.95 -3.55 -10.06
N ARG A 101 0.81 -3.02 -9.69
CA ARG A 101 0.70 -2.03 -8.62
C ARG A 101 0.15 -2.69 -7.38
N ILE A 102 0.93 -2.65 -6.30
CA ILE A 102 0.57 -3.18 -5.00
C ILE A 102 0.39 -1.99 -4.06
N CYS A 103 -0.80 -1.86 -3.47
CA CYS A 103 -1.08 -0.82 -2.49
C CYS A 103 -1.01 -1.40 -1.09
N LEU A 104 -0.17 -0.81 -0.25
CA LEU A 104 -0.04 -1.20 1.15
C LEU A 104 -0.98 -0.37 2.01
N HIS A 105 -1.58 -1.01 3.00
CA HIS A 105 -2.50 -0.38 3.94
C HIS A 105 -2.03 -0.65 5.36
N SER A 106 -2.43 0.24 6.27
CA SER A 106 -2.10 0.09 7.69
C SER A 106 -2.69 -1.19 8.30
N TYR A 107 -3.80 -1.68 7.75
CA TYR A 107 -4.45 -2.89 8.23
C TYR A 107 -3.82 -4.18 7.71
N ASN A 108 -2.85 -4.11 6.80
CA ASN A 108 -2.14 -5.30 6.34
C ASN A 108 -1.24 -5.84 7.45
N SER A 109 -1.20 -7.17 7.58
CA SER A 109 -0.27 -7.83 8.49
C SER A 109 1.07 -8.07 7.81
N GLU A 110 2.13 -8.25 8.60
CA GLU A 110 3.44 -8.61 8.08
C GLU A 110 3.39 -9.93 7.32
N GLU A 111 2.59 -10.87 7.79
CA GLU A 111 2.38 -12.16 7.14
C GLU A 111 1.76 -12.02 5.76
N GLU A 112 0.77 -11.14 5.61
CA GLU A 112 0.16 -10.85 4.30
C GLU A 112 1.17 -10.25 3.33
N ILE A 113 1.99 -9.31 3.80
CA ILE A 113 3.02 -8.67 2.99
C ILE A 113 4.06 -9.69 2.54
N THR A 114 4.55 -10.51 3.45
CA THR A 114 5.50 -11.57 3.13
C THR A 114 4.88 -12.58 2.16
N ALA A 115 3.62 -12.94 2.36
CA ALA A 115 2.93 -13.90 1.51
C ALA A 115 2.78 -13.39 0.06
N VAL A 116 2.40 -12.13 -0.14
CA VAL A 116 2.25 -11.59 -1.49
C VAL A 116 3.59 -11.55 -2.22
N LEU A 117 4.66 -11.20 -1.53
CA LEU A 117 6.00 -11.17 -2.14
C LEU A 117 6.54 -12.57 -2.42
N GLN A 118 6.30 -13.53 -1.54
CA GLN A 118 6.69 -14.93 -1.77
C GLN A 118 5.94 -15.52 -2.95
N ASN A 119 4.64 -15.28 -3.04
CA ASN A 119 3.83 -15.75 -4.17
C ASN A 119 4.30 -15.11 -5.48
N LEU A 120 4.62 -13.83 -5.46
CA LEU A 120 5.16 -13.14 -6.63
C LEU A 120 6.50 -13.76 -7.05
N ALA A 121 7.39 -14.02 -6.10
CA ALA A 121 8.68 -14.66 -6.37
C ALA A 121 8.48 -16.06 -6.98
N ASN A 122 7.56 -16.84 -6.46
CA ASN A 122 7.25 -18.18 -6.98
C ASN A 122 6.71 -18.15 -8.39
N LEU A 123 5.94 -17.13 -8.76
CA LEU A 123 5.38 -16.97 -10.10
C LEU A 123 6.44 -16.51 -11.12
N LEU A 124 7.46 -15.78 -10.67
CA LEU A 124 8.50 -15.23 -11.53
C LEU A 124 9.74 -16.10 -11.62
N PHE A 125 10.01 -16.85 -10.59
CA PHE A 125 11.18 -17.73 -10.46
C PHE A 125 10.76 -19.16 -10.22
#